data_303ede3040c81310566df76220b4ff06
#
_entry.id   303ede3040c81310566df76220b4ff06
#
_cell.length_a   1.000
_cell.length_b   1.000
_cell.length_c   1.000
_cell.angle_alpha   90.00
_cell.angle_beta   90.00
_cell.angle_gamma   90.00
#
_symmetry.space_group_name_H-M   'P 1'
#
loop_
_entity.id
_entity.type
_entity.pdbx_description
1 polymer ?
#
loop_
_entity_poly.entity_id
_entity_poly.type
_entity_poly.pdbx_seq_one_letter_code
_entity_poly.pdbx_strand_id
1 'polypeptide(L)'
;MNTIYDAKILIVDDNADLLALLCEQLSGAGYGKIRTAQSCGGARAAFAAGQPELMILDINLPDGDGFSLFRALRAKADVPALFLSARDADADRLF
;
A
#
# COMPACT_ATOMS: atom_id res chain seq x y z
N MET A 1 -0.86 24.48 -4.73
CA MET A 1 -1.86 23.88 -5.62
C MET A 1 -1.74 22.37 -5.58
N ASN A 2 -2.83 21.70 -5.35
CA ASN A 2 -2.83 20.25 -5.26
C ASN A 2 -2.94 19.61 -6.63
N THR A 3 -2.11 18.61 -6.87
CA THR A 3 -2.16 17.80 -8.06
C THR A 3 -2.23 16.34 -7.64
N ILE A 4 -2.41 15.44 -8.60
CA ILE A 4 -2.39 14.01 -8.29
C ILE A 4 -1.05 13.58 -7.69
N TYR A 5 0.03 14.32 -7.98
CA TYR A 5 1.35 13.99 -7.47
C TYR A 5 1.54 14.37 -6.00
N ASP A 6 0.59 15.10 -5.43
CA ASP A 6 0.57 15.39 -4.00
C ASP A 6 -0.19 14.33 -3.20
N ALA A 7 -0.73 13.32 -3.86
CA ALA A 7 -1.47 12.26 -3.21
C ALA A 7 -0.56 11.49 -2.25
N LYS A 8 -1.08 11.18 -1.09
CA LYS A 8 -0.37 10.39 -0.09
C LYS A 8 -0.64 8.93 -0.34
N ILE A 9 0.41 8.17 -0.59
CA ILE A 9 0.29 6.75 -0.95
C ILE A 9 0.95 5.91 0.13
N LEU A 10 0.24 4.88 0.57
CA LEU A 10 0.79 3.90 1.50
C LEU A 10 0.90 2.56 0.77
N ILE A 11 2.11 2.01 0.74
CA ILE A 11 2.37 0.72 0.11
C ILE A 11 2.73 -0.28 1.20
N VAL A 12 2.05 -1.41 1.23
CA VAL A 12 2.24 -2.44 2.25
C VAL A 12 2.58 -3.76 1.58
N ASP A 13 3.79 -4.24 1.81
CA ASP A 13 4.28 -5.51 1.29
C ASP A 13 5.45 -5.95 2.16
N ASP A 14 5.54 -7.24 2.47
CA ASP A 14 6.63 -7.74 3.31
C ASP A 14 7.95 -7.88 2.54
N ASN A 15 7.93 -7.72 1.23
CA ASN A 15 9.12 -7.79 0.41
C ASN A 15 9.74 -6.40 0.26
N ALA A 16 10.85 -6.19 0.96
CA ALA A 16 11.51 -4.89 0.98
C ALA A 16 12.01 -4.47 -0.41
N ASP A 17 12.45 -5.44 -1.21
CA ASP A 17 12.93 -5.12 -2.56
C ASP A 17 11.80 -4.63 -3.45
N LEU A 18 10.64 -5.24 -3.33
CA LEU A 18 9.48 -4.81 -4.08
C LEU A 18 9.03 -3.42 -3.64
N LEU A 19 9.05 -3.15 -2.34
CA LEU A 19 8.72 -1.81 -1.85
C LEU A 19 9.66 -0.77 -2.42
N ALA A 20 10.95 -1.07 -2.43
CA ALA A 20 11.94 -0.14 -2.97
C ALA A 20 11.69 0.10 -4.46
N LEU A 21 11.38 -0.95 -5.20
CA LEU A 21 11.10 -0.83 -6.63
C LEU A 21 9.86 0.03 -6.88
N LEU A 22 8.79 -0.23 -6.14
CA LEU A 22 7.56 0.54 -6.31
C LEU A 22 7.76 2.01 -5.94
N CYS A 23 8.51 2.27 -4.87
CA CYS A 23 8.82 3.64 -4.49
C CYS A 23 9.61 4.34 -5.58
N GLU A 24 10.58 3.65 -6.16
CA GLU A 24 11.39 4.22 -7.23
C GLU A 24 10.54 4.54 -8.44
N GLN A 25 9.66 3.62 -8.83
CA GLN A 25 8.80 3.81 -9.98
C GLN A 25 7.84 4.99 -9.77
N LEU A 26 7.22 5.04 -8.62
CA LEU A 26 6.26 6.11 -8.33
C LEU A 26 6.95 7.45 -8.17
N SER A 27 8.10 7.48 -7.51
CA SER A 27 8.86 8.73 -7.37
C SER A 27 9.32 9.21 -8.73
N GLY A 28 9.76 8.31 -9.61
CA GLY A 28 10.13 8.66 -10.95
C GLY A 28 8.99 9.22 -11.78
N ALA A 29 7.75 8.82 -11.44
CA ALA A 29 6.57 9.33 -12.10
C ALA A 29 6.09 10.66 -11.52
N GLY A 30 6.69 11.11 -10.42
CA GLY A 30 6.37 12.42 -9.84
C GLY A 30 5.70 12.38 -8.48
N TYR A 31 5.35 11.20 -7.95
CA TYR A 31 4.72 11.10 -6.65
C TYR A 31 5.76 11.21 -5.55
N GLY A 32 5.61 12.20 -4.68
CA GLY A 32 6.60 12.46 -3.65
C GLY A 32 6.19 12.12 -2.23
N LYS A 33 4.95 11.67 -2.02
CA LYS A 33 4.45 11.42 -0.66
C LYS A 33 4.11 9.96 -0.51
N ILE A 34 5.13 9.13 -0.44
CA ILE A 34 5.00 7.68 -0.40
C ILE A 34 5.52 7.18 0.94
N ARG A 35 4.72 6.37 1.62
CA ARG A 35 5.12 5.66 2.82
C ARG A 35 5.01 4.17 2.57
N THR A 36 5.81 3.42 3.28
CA THR A 36 5.80 1.96 3.14
C THR A 36 5.66 1.31 4.50
N ALA A 37 5.13 0.09 4.49
CA ALA A 37 5.05 -0.76 5.66
C ALA A 37 5.23 -2.20 5.22
N GLN A 38 5.71 -3.05 6.11
CA GLN A 38 5.99 -4.44 5.78
C GLN A 38 5.09 -5.42 6.51
N SER A 39 4.10 -4.92 7.24
CA SER A 39 3.20 -5.76 8.02
C SER A 39 1.89 -5.03 8.23
N CYS A 40 0.90 -5.75 8.72
CA CYS A 40 -0.37 -5.14 9.11
C CYS A 40 -0.17 -4.14 10.24
N GLY A 41 0.64 -4.48 11.23
CA GLY A 41 0.94 -3.57 12.33
C GLY A 41 1.60 -2.30 11.87
N GLY A 42 2.58 -2.42 10.98
CA GLY A 42 3.23 -1.25 10.40
C GLY A 42 2.28 -0.39 9.60
N ALA A 43 1.39 -1.03 8.85
CA ALA A 43 0.40 -0.31 8.06
C ALA A 43 -0.57 0.47 8.95
N ARG A 44 -1.02 -0.13 10.05
CA ARG A 44 -1.91 0.56 10.97
C ARG A 44 -1.24 1.78 11.58
N ALA A 45 0.03 1.63 11.96
CA ALA A 45 0.79 2.74 12.52
C ALA A 45 0.97 3.87 11.51
N ALA A 46 1.30 3.52 10.27
CA ALA A 46 1.47 4.51 9.22
C ALA A 46 0.16 5.23 8.90
N PHE A 47 -0.94 4.49 8.88
CA PHE A 47 -2.26 5.06 8.63
C PHE A 47 -2.65 6.05 9.74
N ALA A 48 -2.34 5.70 10.99
CA ALA A 48 -2.67 6.57 12.12
C ALA A 48 -1.79 7.82 12.12
N ALA A 49 -0.56 7.70 11.66
CA ALA A 49 0.36 8.84 11.64
C ALA A 49 0.02 9.84 10.53
N GLY A 50 -0.57 9.37 9.45
CA GLY A 50 -0.94 10.25 8.35
C GLY A 50 -1.80 9.49 7.35
N GLN A 51 -3.09 9.76 7.38
CA GLN A 51 -4.04 9.04 6.54
C GLN A 51 -3.66 9.16 5.06
N PRO A 52 -3.48 8.04 4.37
CA PRO A 52 -3.19 8.08 2.94
C PRO A 52 -4.45 8.34 2.13
N GLU A 53 -4.24 8.67 0.87
CA GLU A 53 -5.32 8.87 -0.08
C GLU A 53 -5.47 7.68 -1.02
N LEU A 54 -4.46 6.82 -1.05
CA LEU A 54 -4.47 5.57 -1.80
C LEU A 54 -3.60 4.57 -1.07
N MET A 55 -4.04 3.31 -1.04
CA MET A 55 -3.24 2.22 -0.48
C MET A 55 -2.94 1.20 -1.56
N ILE A 56 -1.75 0.63 -1.52
CA ILE A 56 -1.38 -0.50 -2.35
C ILE A 56 -1.00 -1.62 -1.38
N LEU A 57 -1.80 -2.68 -1.35
CA LEU A 57 -1.71 -3.69 -0.31
C LEU A 57 -1.39 -5.06 -0.88
N ASP A 58 -0.41 -5.73 -0.29
CA ASP A 58 -0.19 -7.14 -0.56
C ASP A 58 -1.28 -7.94 0.14
N ILE A 59 -1.72 -9.01 -0.48
CA ILE A 59 -2.73 -9.88 0.09
C ILE A 59 -2.17 -10.68 1.25
N ASN A 60 -0.93 -11.18 1.11
CA ASN A 60 -0.31 -12.01 2.13
C ASN A 60 0.73 -11.23 2.92
N LEU A 61 0.46 -11.04 4.20
CA LEU A 61 1.36 -10.32 5.09
C LEU A 61 1.74 -11.22 6.26
N PRO A 62 2.88 -10.95 6.91
CA PRO A 62 3.36 -11.86 7.97
C PRO A 62 2.43 -11.95 9.17
N ASP A 63 1.67 -10.92 9.45
CA ASP A 63 0.78 -10.86 10.62
C ASP A 63 -0.69 -10.74 10.25
N GLY A 64 -1.05 -11.12 9.03
CA GLY A 64 -2.45 -11.09 8.62
C GLY A 64 -2.57 -11.09 7.10
N ASP A 65 -3.71 -10.66 6.62
CA ASP A 65 -3.92 -10.56 5.18
C ASP A 65 -4.40 -9.16 4.79
N GLY A 66 -4.15 -8.81 3.54
CA GLY A 66 -4.43 -7.47 3.05
C GLY A 66 -5.91 -7.14 3.01
N PHE A 67 -6.77 -8.12 2.78
CA PHE A 67 -8.21 -7.85 2.73
C PHE A 67 -8.75 -7.48 4.10
N SER A 68 -8.35 -8.21 5.13
CA SER A 68 -8.76 -7.91 6.50
C SER A 68 -8.21 -6.56 6.95
N LEU A 69 -6.96 -6.29 6.59
CA LEU A 69 -6.34 -5.00 6.87
C LEU A 69 -7.13 -3.87 6.21
N PHE A 70 -7.47 -4.04 4.94
CA PHE A 70 -8.22 -3.04 4.19
C PHE A 70 -9.56 -2.75 4.87
N ARG A 71 -10.29 -3.80 5.25
CA ARG A 71 -11.58 -3.60 5.91
C ARG A 71 -11.44 -2.85 7.22
N ALA A 72 -10.40 -3.16 7.99
CA ALA A 72 -10.17 -2.49 9.27
C ALA A 72 -9.84 -1.02 9.08
N LEU A 73 -9.01 -0.70 8.09
CA LEU A 73 -8.64 0.68 7.84
C LEU A 73 -9.79 1.45 7.20
N ARG A 74 -10.54 0.79 6.32
CA ARG A 74 -11.67 1.44 5.66
C ARG A 74 -12.77 1.81 6.64
N ALA A 75 -12.88 1.10 7.73
CA ALA A 75 -13.82 1.45 8.77
C ALA A 75 -13.51 2.81 9.40
N LYS A 76 -12.26 3.25 9.30
CA LYS A 76 -11.83 4.53 9.85
C LYS A 76 -11.90 5.65 8.83
N ALA A 77 -11.69 5.34 7.57
CA ALA A 77 -11.70 6.35 6.52
C ALA A 77 -11.90 5.68 5.17
N ASP A 78 -12.57 6.37 4.28
CA ASP A 78 -12.88 5.84 2.96
C ASP A 78 -11.70 6.07 2.01
N VAL A 79 -10.72 5.16 2.05
CA VAL A 79 -9.52 5.25 1.24
C VAL A 79 -9.51 4.07 0.27
N PRO A 80 -9.40 4.33 -1.04
CA PRO A 80 -9.32 3.25 -2.02
C PRO A 80 -8.02 2.47 -1.91
N ALA A 81 -8.06 1.22 -2.33
CA ALA A 81 -6.89 0.35 -2.31
C ALA A 81 -6.77 -0.44 -3.58
N LEU A 82 -5.52 -0.65 -4.00
CA LEU A 82 -5.16 -1.61 -5.02
C LEU A 82 -4.50 -2.78 -4.33
N PHE A 83 -4.85 -3.99 -4.76
CA PHE A 83 -4.26 -5.19 -4.16
C PHE A 83 -3.22 -5.77 -5.09
N LEU A 84 -2.05 -6.07 -4.51
CA LEU A 84 -1.01 -6.76 -5.25
C LEU A 84 -1.34 -8.24 -5.25
N SER A 85 -1.31 -8.82 -6.42
CA SER A 85 -1.58 -10.22 -6.59
C SER A 85 -0.49 -11.05 -5.94
N ALA A 86 -0.82 -12.30 -5.71
CA ALA A 86 0.11 -13.21 -5.13
C ALA A 86 1.39 -13.26 -5.92
N ARG A 87 2.44 -13.47 -5.22
CA ARG A 87 3.77 -13.51 -5.74
C ARG A 87 4.07 -14.79 -6.49
N ASP A 88 3.15 -15.68 -6.60
CA ASP A 88 3.44 -16.98 -7.20
C ASP A 88 3.12 -16.97 -8.69
N ALA A 89 3.06 -18.16 -9.26
CA ALA A 89 2.88 -18.34 -10.67
C ALA A 89 1.52 -17.86 -11.17
N ASP A 90 0.67 -17.44 -10.29
CA ASP A 90 -0.64 -16.96 -10.67
C ASP A 90 -0.62 -15.47 -10.98
N ALA A 91 0.47 -14.99 -11.46
CA ALA A 91 0.61 -13.59 -11.81
C ALA A 91 -0.41 -13.16 -12.86
N ASP A 92 -0.96 -14.09 -13.59
CA ASP A 92 -2.00 -13.78 -14.56
C ASP A 92 -3.35 -13.51 -13.91
N ARG A 93 -3.45 -13.71 -12.62
CA ARG A 93 -4.67 -13.38 -11.88
C ARG A 93 -4.60 -12.00 -11.32
N LEU A 94 -4.75 -11.05 -12.15
CA LEU A 94 -4.71 -9.66 -11.74
C LEU A 94 -6.09 -9.17 -11.31
N PHE A 95 -6.10 -8.28 -10.36
CA PHE A 95 -7.34 -7.73 -9.82
C PHE A 95 -7.45 -6.24 -10.07
#